data_c392201082a559d0d29b0e88d2a133aa
#
_entry.id   c392201082a559d0d29b0e88d2a133aa
#
_cell.length_a   1.000
_cell.length_b   1.000
_cell.length_c   1.000
_cell.angle_alpha   90.00
_cell.angle_beta   90.00
_cell.angle_gamma   90.00
#
_symmetry.space_group_name_H-M   'P 1'
#
loop_
_entity.id
_entity.type
_entity.pdbx_description
1 polymer ?
#
loop_
_entity_poly.entity_id
_entity_poly.type
_entity_poly.pdbx_seq_one_letter_code
_entity_poly.pdbx_strand_id
1 'polypeptide(L)'
;TDPSGRRLANAVHLELRCDGRAYGGCQTACPLFWKEAWLKPVSDAMTGERSTLDADPADKPLGEASCTEDDVQKATWGKDPGSADGKRYFCQATELLTYTTHLPWWDVRQYVEDYTSGNSTLRRLLKAFVYANYHMVARKHKFGIGTPFRWLYDRFQALIGGVPYPQRRGAIPDDQLTPVAALNLQPGDLVRVKSYKEILATLNTKLKNRGMAFDADQVPYCGRVHRVKTRVDRFLNEKSGRIMSLKTPAVILEGVWCQACYSHLRMGCPRALHSWWREIWLERVEESTPVDGRRFDVRRVDKSPS
;
A
#
# COMPACT_ATOMS: atom_id res chain seq x y z
N THR A 1 -6.91 -12.97 13.67
CA THR A 1 -6.55 -12.61 12.27
C THR A 1 -5.80 -13.78 11.69
N ASP A 2 -6.38 -14.40 10.68
CA ASP A 2 -5.76 -15.49 9.95
C ASP A 2 -4.42 -14.98 9.32
N PRO A 3 -3.28 -15.55 9.67
CA PRO A 3 -1.99 -15.19 9.11
C PRO A 3 -1.81 -15.63 7.65
N SER A 4 -2.70 -16.47 7.17
CA SER A 4 -2.62 -17.00 5.81
C SER A 4 -3.03 -15.97 4.78
N GLY A 5 -2.38 -16.02 3.62
CA GLY A 5 -2.77 -15.27 2.44
C GLY A 5 -3.98 -15.87 1.74
N ARG A 6 -4.37 -15.25 0.65
CA ARG A 6 -5.37 -15.77 -0.26
C ARG A 6 -4.80 -15.79 -1.68
N ARG A 7 -5.21 -16.79 -2.46
CA ARG A 7 -4.79 -16.97 -3.85
C ARG A 7 -5.94 -16.65 -4.79
N LEU A 8 -5.65 -15.84 -5.79
CA LEU A 8 -6.47 -15.62 -6.95
C LEU A 8 -5.75 -16.23 -8.16
N ALA A 9 -6.34 -17.26 -8.77
CA ALA A 9 -5.74 -17.92 -9.92
C ALA A 9 -5.97 -17.12 -11.21
N ASN A 10 -4.99 -17.17 -12.13
CA ASN A 10 -5.07 -16.60 -13.48
C ASN A 10 -5.53 -15.14 -13.48
N ALA A 11 -4.87 -14.33 -12.66
CA ALA A 11 -5.15 -12.91 -12.56
C ALA A 11 -3.85 -12.10 -12.41
N VAL A 12 -3.84 -10.95 -13.02
CA VAL A 12 -2.72 -10.01 -13.01
C VAL A 12 -3.18 -8.64 -12.51
N HIS A 13 -2.25 -7.82 -12.05
CA HIS A 13 -2.45 -6.40 -11.85
C HIS A 13 -1.88 -5.65 -13.05
N LEU A 14 -2.67 -4.75 -13.61
CA LEU A 14 -2.18 -3.70 -14.48
C LEU A 14 -1.88 -2.46 -13.62
N GLU A 15 -1.23 -1.46 -14.19
CA GLU A 15 -0.94 -0.19 -13.48
C GLU A 15 -2.20 0.63 -13.19
N LEU A 16 -3.34 0.21 -13.72
CA LEU A 16 -4.64 0.84 -13.51
C LEU A 16 -5.14 0.64 -12.08
N ARG A 17 -5.64 1.73 -11.50
CA ARG A 17 -6.20 1.74 -10.14
C ARG A 17 -7.64 2.20 -10.14
N CYS A 18 -8.42 1.68 -9.21
CA CYS A 18 -9.81 2.08 -8.99
C CYS A 18 -9.87 3.56 -8.58
N ASP A 19 -10.69 4.35 -9.27
CA ASP A 19 -10.94 5.76 -8.93
C ASP A 19 -12.02 5.95 -7.85
N GLY A 20 -12.74 4.88 -7.50
CA GLY A 20 -13.75 4.85 -6.46
C GLY A 20 -15.07 5.53 -6.79
N ARG A 21 -15.25 6.14 -7.98
CA ARG A 21 -16.48 6.86 -8.36
C ARG A 21 -17.73 5.98 -8.23
N ALA A 22 -17.69 4.78 -8.76
CA ALA A 22 -18.79 3.82 -8.66
C ALA A 22 -19.04 3.28 -7.24
N TYR A 23 -18.13 3.53 -6.29
CA TYR A 23 -18.14 2.98 -4.95
C TYR A 23 -18.18 4.09 -3.89
N GLY A 24 -19.15 5.01 -4.01
CA GLY A 24 -19.37 6.07 -3.03
C GLY A 24 -18.22 7.05 -2.87
N GLY A 25 -17.36 7.20 -3.88
CA GLY A 25 -16.17 8.06 -3.84
C GLY A 25 -15.08 7.52 -2.93
N CYS A 26 -14.87 6.21 -2.89
CA CYS A 26 -13.77 5.58 -2.16
C CYS A 26 -12.41 6.09 -2.66
N GLN A 27 -11.56 6.55 -1.74
CA GLN A 27 -10.26 7.17 -2.06
C GLN A 27 -9.06 6.23 -1.82
N THR A 28 -9.29 4.92 -1.68
CA THR A 28 -8.22 3.94 -1.40
C THR A 28 -7.29 3.73 -2.58
N ALA A 29 -7.77 3.98 -3.83
CA ALA A 29 -7.02 3.76 -5.08
C ALA A 29 -6.41 2.35 -5.16
N CYS A 30 -7.24 1.32 -4.92
CA CYS A 30 -6.83 -0.07 -4.99
C CYS A 30 -6.39 -0.45 -6.41
N PRO A 31 -5.33 -1.26 -6.59
CA PRO A 31 -5.04 -1.87 -7.88
C PRO A 31 -6.16 -2.84 -8.25
N LEU A 32 -6.51 -2.87 -9.54
CA LEU A 32 -7.56 -3.74 -10.07
C LEU A 32 -6.97 -5.12 -10.40
N PHE A 33 -7.76 -6.17 -10.13
CA PHE A 33 -7.47 -7.53 -10.56
C PHE A 33 -8.08 -7.77 -11.95
N TRP A 34 -7.27 -8.26 -12.87
CA TRP A 34 -7.68 -8.60 -14.21
C TRP A 34 -7.50 -10.10 -14.44
N LYS A 35 -8.55 -10.79 -14.88
CA LYS A 35 -8.39 -12.18 -15.31
C LYS A 35 -7.62 -12.22 -16.62
N GLU A 36 -6.65 -13.14 -16.75
CA GLU A 36 -5.89 -13.33 -17.98
C GLU A 36 -6.79 -13.56 -19.19
N ALA A 37 -7.92 -14.25 -19.00
CA ALA A 37 -8.93 -14.47 -20.04
C ALA A 37 -9.59 -13.19 -20.57
N TRP A 38 -9.48 -12.06 -19.86
CA TRP A 38 -10.00 -10.75 -20.31
C TRP A 38 -8.96 -9.94 -21.08
N LEU A 39 -7.73 -10.43 -21.18
CA LEU A 39 -6.62 -9.71 -21.76
C LEU A 39 -6.14 -10.41 -23.03
N LYS A 40 -5.66 -9.61 -23.98
CA LYS A 40 -4.97 -10.09 -25.17
C LYS A 40 -3.55 -9.55 -25.14
N PRO A 41 -2.52 -10.41 -25.25
CA PRO A 41 -1.14 -9.93 -25.40
C PRO A 41 -1.03 -9.06 -26.67
N VAL A 42 -0.33 -7.93 -26.55
CA VAL A 42 0.03 -7.06 -27.68
C VAL A 42 1.45 -7.43 -28.10
N SER A 43 1.68 -7.72 -29.38
CA SER A 43 3.02 -7.99 -29.89
C SER A 43 3.86 -6.70 -29.88
N ASP A 44 5.17 -6.83 -29.64
CA ASP A 44 6.11 -5.70 -29.58
C ASP A 44 6.10 -4.80 -30.83
N ALA A 45 5.64 -5.32 -31.98
CA ALA A 45 5.48 -4.54 -33.20
C ALA A 45 4.47 -3.38 -33.09
N MET A 46 3.54 -3.41 -32.10
CA MET A 46 2.56 -2.36 -31.88
C MET A 46 2.99 -1.33 -30.80
N THR A 47 4.11 -1.56 -30.11
CA THR A 47 4.62 -0.64 -29.09
C THR A 47 5.27 0.63 -29.66
N GLY A 48 5.46 0.71 -31.00
CA GLY A 48 5.95 1.93 -31.68
C GLY A 48 4.96 3.11 -31.73
N GLU A 49 3.66 2.86 -31.52
CA GLU A 49 2.63 3.89 -31.42
C GLU A 49 2.28 4.24 -29.96
N ARG A 50 3.27 4.71 -29.23
CA ARG A 50 3.12 5.12 -27.82
C ARG A 50 2.33 6.42 -27.64
N SER A 51 1.83 7.02 -28.73
CA SER A 51 1.26 8.37 -28.71
C SER A 51 -0.25 8.43 -28.46
N THR A 52 -0.94 7.31 -28.32
CA THR A 52 -2.41 7.31 -28.16
C THR A 52 -2.90 6.72 -26.81
N LEU A 53 -1.99 6.35 -25.91
CA LEU A 53 -2.37 5.79 -24.60
C LEU A 53 -2.60 6.87 -23.53
N ASP A 54 -2.30 8.13 -23.83
CA ASP A 54 -2.54 9.27 -22.94
C ASP A 54 -3.96 9.87 -23.06
N ALA A 55 -4.79 9.36 -23.97
CA ALA A 55 -6.20 9.73 -24.01
C ALA A 55 -6.92 9.05 -22.83
N ASP A 56 -7.55 9.86 -21.98
CA ASP A 56 -8.45 9.38 -20.93
C ASP A 56 -9.42 8.35 -21.55
N PRO A 57 -9.48 7.10 -21.03
CA PRO A 57 -10.42 6.09 -21.55
C PRO A 57 -11.89 6.54 -21.57
N ALA A 58 -12.21 7.63 -20.86
CA ALA A 58 -13.54 8.23 -20.85
C ALA A 58 -13.92 8.93 -22.18
N ASP A 59 -12.95 9.27 -23.04
CA ASP A 59 -13.19 10.05 -24.27
C ASP A 59 -13.37 9.21 -25.55
N LYS A 60 -13.19 7.89 -25.50
CA LYS A 60 -13.52 7.04 -26.64
C LYS A 60 -14.99 6.65 -26.57
N PRO A 61 -15.81 6.94 -27.61
CA PRO A 61 -17.14 6.37 -27.67
C PRO A 61 -17.01 4.85 -27.69
N LEU A 62 -17.40 4.25 -26.58
CA LEU A 62 -17.63 2.80 -26.48
C LEU A 62 -18.68 2.49 -27.58
N GLY A 63 -18.33 1.65 -28.54
CA GLY A 63 -19.30 1.06 -29.44
C GLY A 63 -20.47 0.52 -28.62
N GLU A 64 -21.67 0.38 -29.25
CA GLU A 64 -22.94 0.07 -28.60
C GLU A 64 -22.75 -0.78 -27.30
N ALA A 65 -22.75 -0.09 -26.17
CA ALA A 65 -22.51 -0.71 -24.90
C ALA A 65 -23.75 -1.53 -24.54
N SER A 66 -23.60 -2.83 -24.45
CA SER A 66 -24.68 -3.72 -24.00
C SER A 66 -25.00 -3.56 -22.51
N CYS A 67 -24.29 -2.68 -21.79
CA CYS A 67 -24.41 -2.46 -20.35
C CYS A 67 -24.92 -1.05 -20.08
N THR A 68 -26.04 -0.94 -19.36
CA THR A 68 -26.66 0.34 -18.98
C THR A 68 -26.07 0.85 -17.65
N GLU A 69 -26.26 2.14 -17.36
CA GLU A 69 -25.94 2.75 -16.07
C GLU A 69 -26.61 2.00 -14.90
N ASP A 70 -27.88 1.57 -15.12
CA ASP A 70 -28.66 0.82 -14.14
C ASP A 70 -28.05 -0.56 -13.86
N ASP A 71 -27.49 -1.23 -14.87
CA ASP A 71 -26.76 -2.50 -14.70
C ASP A 71 -25.49 -2.31 -13.88
N VAL A 72 -24.74 -1.23 -14.14
CA VAL A 72 -23.56 -0.87 -13.36
C VAL A 72 -23.92 -0.59 -11.90
N GLN A 73 -25.01 0.17 -11.67
CA GLN A 73 -25.47 0.45 -10.31
C GLN A 73 -25.85 -0.84 -9.57
N LYS A 74 -26.64 -1.72 -10.18
CA LYS A 74 -27.03 -3.00 -9.59
C LYS A 74 -25.84 -3.91 -9.27
N ALA A 75 -24.80 -3.87 -10.11
CA ALA A 75 -23.58 -4.63 -9.93
C ALA A 75 -22.65 -4.05 -8.86
N THR A 76 -22.75 -2.76 -8.53
CA THR A 76 -21.82 -2.06 -7.65
C THR A 76 -22.34 -1.83 -6.24
N TRP A 77 -23.65 -1.75 -6.03
CA TRP A 77 -24.20 -1.58 -4.69
C TRP A 77 -25.61 -2.15 -4.49
N GLY A 78 -25.94 -2.45 -3.24
CA GLY A 78 -27.27 -2.85 -2.79
C GLY A 78 -27.75 -2.00 -1.63
N LYS A 79 -29.02 -2.11 -1.26
CA LYS A 79 -29.60 -1.40 -0.09
C LYS A 79 -29.03 -1.94 1.22
N ASP A 80 -28.65 -1.04 2.13
CA ASP A 80 -28.21 -1.36 3.49
C ASP A 80 -28.68 -0.27 4.47
N PRO A 81 -29.81 -0.48 5.16
CA PRO A 81 -30.33 0.50 6.12
C PRO A 81 -29.38 0.85 7.28
N GLY A 82 -28.39 -0.01 7.53
CA GLY A 82 -27.37 0.21 8.57
C GLY A 82 -26.19 1.06 8.12
N SER A 83 -26.15 1.48 6.85
CA SER A 83 -25.12 2.39 6.32
C SER A 83 -25.59 3.83 6.36
N ALA A 84 -24.65 4.78 6.53
CA ALA A 84 -24.95 6.21 6.57
C ALA A 84 -25.57 6.75 5.26
N ASP A 85 -25.23 6.15 4.13
CA ASP A 85 -25.74 6.46 2.79
C ASP A 85 -26.82 5.47 2.31
N GLY A 86 -27.25 4.55 3.18
CA GLY A 86 -28.24 3.53 2.87
C GLY A 86 -27.73 2.43 1.92
N LYS A 87 -26.41 2.37 1.64
CA LYS A 87 -25.82 1.50 0.61
C LYS A 87 -24.74 0.57 1.19
N ARG A 88 -24.67 -0.62 0.61
CA ARG A 88 -23.54 -1.54 0.72
C ARG A 88 -22.94 -1.71 -0.67
N TYR A 89 -21.65 -1.44 -0.79
CA TYR A 89 -20.94 -1.52 -2.07
C TYR A 89 -20.25 -2.87 -2.24
N PHE A 90 -20.23 -3.35 -3.49
CA PHE A 90 -19.61 -4.59 -3.93
C PHE A 90 -18.47 -4.26 -4.91
N CYS A 91 -17.26 -4.19 -4.41
CA CYS A 91 -16.07 -4.02 -5.25
C CYS A 91 -15.17 -5.26 -5.17
N GLN A 92 -14.13 -5.32 -5.99
CA GLN A 92 -13.18 -6.45 -5.95
C GLN A 92 -12.58 -6.69 -4.56
N ALA A 93 -12.39 -5.65 -3.75
CA ALA A 93 -11.83 -5.78 -2.41
C ALA A 93 -12.85 -6.32 -1.39
N THR A 94 -14.12 -5.92 -1.47
CA THR A 94 -15.18 -6.41 -0.57
C THR A 94 -15.53 -7.87 -0.86
N GLU A 95 -15.47 -8.27 -2.12
CA GLU A 95 -15.79 -9.62 -2.57
C GLU A 95 -14.57 -10.56 -2.64
N LEU A 96 -13.40 -10.11 -2.13
CA LEU A 96 -12.15 -10.87 -2.21
C LEU A 96 -12.27 -12.29 -1.66
N LEU A 97 -13.07 -12.50 -0.62
CA LEU A 97 -13.26 -13.81 0.01
C LEU A 97 -14.05 -14.77 -0.86
N THR A 98 -14.93 -14.27 -1.74
CA THR A 98 -15.83 -15.10 -2.55
C THR A 98 -15.12 -15.76 -3.73
N TYR A 99 -14.11 -15.09 -4.32
CA TYR A 99 -13.43 -15.53 -5.52
C TYR A 99 -11.95 -15.93 -5.32
N THR A 100 -11.51 -16.02 -4.07
CA THR A 100 -10.14 -16.43 -3.72
C THR A 100 -10.14 -17.65 -2.83
N THR A 101 -9.09 -18.44 -2.90
CA THR A 101 -8.87 -19.61 -2.05
C THR A 101 -7.88 -19.31 -0.93
N HIS A 102 -7.95 -20.07 0.15
CA HIS A 102 -6.98 -19.99 1.24
C HIS A 102 -5.58 -20.38 0.75
N LEU A 103 -4.56 -19.61 1.16
CA LEU A 103 -3.17 -19.88 0.84
C LEU A 103 -2.34 -19.92 2.12
N PRO A 104 -1.91 -21.10 2.59
CA PRO A 104 -1.07 -21.22 3.77
C PRO A 104 0.25 -20.51 3.58
N TRP A 105 0.71 -19.77 4.58
CA TRP A 105 1.98 -19.01 4.52
C TRP A 105 3.20 -19.90 4.31
N TRP A 106 3.15 -21.15 4.70
CA TRP A 106 4.22 -22.15 4.58
C TRP A 106 4.25 -22.86 3.21
N ASP A 107 3.25 -22.66 2.36
CA ASP A 107 3.23 -23.23 1.01
C ASP A 107 4.28 -22.53 0.13
N VAL A 108 5.43 -23.17 -0.03
CA VAL A 108 6.56 -22.60 -0.78
C VAL A 108 6.28 -22.40 -2.27
N ARG A 109 5.30 -23.11 -2.84
CA ARG A 109 4.93 -23.00 -4.26
C ARG A 109 4.55 -21.56 -4.63
N GLN A 110 3.92 -20.82 -3.71
CA GLN A 110 3.57 -19.42 -3.91
C GLN A 110 4.79 -18.52 -4.20
N TYR A 111 5.94 -18.82 -3.59
CA TYR A 111 7.17 -18.03 -3.81
C TYR A 111 7.87 -18.40 -5.12
N VAL A 112 7.75 -19.65 -5.54
CA VAL A 112 8.20 -20.08 -6.88
C VAL A 112 7.35 -19.38 -7.94
N GLU A 113 6.02 -19.36 -7.77
CA GLU A 113 5.10 -18.65 -8.67
C GLU A 113 5.41 -17.14 -8.72
N ASP A 114 5.67 -16.50 -7.56
CA ASP A 114 6.03 -15.08 -7.53
C ASP A 114 7.34 -14.79 -8.28
N TYR A 115 8.29 -15.71 -8.25
CA TYR A 115 9.54 -15.58 -8.99
C TYR A 115 9.34 -15.82 -10.48
N THR A 116 8.69 -16.91 -10.87
CA THR A 116 8.50 -17.29 -12.27
C THR A 116 7.57 -16.35 -13.03
N SER A 117 6.60 -15.75 -12.33
CA SER A 117 5.69 -14.74 -12.90
C SER A 117 6.30 -13.32 -12.96
N GLY A 118 7.52 -13.13 -12.43
CA GLY A 118 8.13 -11.81 -12.36
C GLY A 118 7.60 -10.88 -11.26
N ASN A 119 6.66 -11.34 -10.43
CA ASN A 119 6.10 -10.54 -9.31
C ASN A 119 7.17 -10.19 -8.26
N SER A 120 8.19 -11.03 -8.11
CA SER A 120 9.27 -10.80 -7.17
C SER A 120 10.61 -11.29 -7.70
N THR A 121 11.69 -10.62 -7.34
CA THR A 121 13.04 -11.07 -7.63
C THR A 121 13.55 -12.02 -6.56
N LEU A 122 14.46 -12.93 -6.91
CA LEU A 122 15.10 -13.85 -5.95
C LEU A 122 15.76 -13.07 -4.79
N ARG A 123 16.43 -11.95 -5.09
CA ARG A 123 17.02 -11.06 -4.07
C ARG A 123 15.99 -10.55 -3.08
N ARG A 124 14.81 -10.16 -3.56
CA ARG A 124 13.71 -9.66 -2.73
C ARG A 124 13.12 -10.76 -1.84
N LEU A 125 12.89 -11.95 -2.41
CA LEU A 125 12.39 -13.11 -1.66
C LEU A 125 13.40 -13.53 -0.58
N LEU A 126 14.69 -13.61 -0.92
CA LEU A 126 15.74 -13.96 0.05
C LEU A 126 15.83 -12.92 1.19
N LYS A 127 15.79 -11.62 0.85
CA LYS A 127 15.77 -10.55 1.86
C LYS A 127 14.58 -10.68 2.81
N ALA A 128 13.39 -10.92 2.26
CA ALA A 128 12.17 -11.08 3.05
C ALA A 128 12.22 -12.34 3.94
N PHE A 129 12.74 -13.45 3.41
CA PHE A 129 12.92 -14.69 4.16
C PHE A 129 13.92 -14.52 5.31
N VAL A 130 15.08 -13.93 5.06
CA VAL A 130 16.09 -13.64 6.11
C VAL A 130 15.47 -12.73 7.18
N TYR A 131 14.76 -11.68 6.77
CA TYR A 131 14.09 -10.77 7.71
C TYR A 131 13.03 -11.50 8.54
N ALA A 132 12.16 -12.31 7.93
CA ALA A 132 11.11 -13.03 8.64
C ALA A 132 11.67 -13.95 9.73
N ASN A 133 12.73 -14.72 9.43
CA ASN A 133 13.40 -15.58 10.41
C ASN A 133 14.08 -14.76 11.50
N TYR A 134 14.77 -13.67 11.13
CA TYR A 134 15.40 -12.78 12.08
C TYR A 134 14.37 -12.12 13.01
N HIS A 135 13.25 -11.68 12.46
CA HIS A 135 12.15 -11.08 13.21
C HIS A 135 11.58 -12.04 14.27
N MET A 136 11.48 -13.34 13.98
CA MET A 136 10.99 -14.32 14.96
C MET A 136 11.86 -14.37 16.24
N VAL A 137 13.16 -14.13 16.11
CA VAL A 137 14.08 -14.03 17.27
C VAL A 137 14.01 -12.63 17.88
N ALA A 138 14.12 -11.59 17.07
CA ALA A 138 14.20 -10.19 17.53
C ALA A 138 12.92 -9.69 18.22
N ARG A 139 11.74 -10.26 17.91
CA ARG A 139 10.46 -9.90 18.54
C ARG A 139 10.27 -10.45 19.95
N LYS A 140 11.10 -11.42 20.39
CA LYS A 140 10.99 -12.03 21.71
C LYS A 140 11.36 -10.99 22.78
N HIS A 141 10.33 -10.48 23.47
CA HIS A 141 10.50 -9.49 24.53
C HIS A 141 10.74 -10.12 25.92
N LYS A 142 10.41 -11.41 26.11
CA LYS A 142 10.68 -12.12 27.34
C LYS A 142 12.21 -12.22 27.54
N PHE A 143 12.66 -11.85 28.72
CA PHE A 143 14.06 -11.86 29.13
C PHE A 143 15.02 -10.90 28.40
N GLY A 144 14.51 -9.87 27.70
CA GLY A 144 15.35 -8.86 27.04
C GLY A 144 16.16 -9.35 25.82
N ILE A 145 16.04 -10.63 25.43
CA ILE A 145 16.84 -11.25 24.37
C ILE A 145 16.70 -10.53 23.03
N GLY A 146 15.53 -9.99 22.71
CA GLY A 146 15.30 -9.31 21.43
C GLY A 146 16.05 -7.98 21.28
N THR A 147 16.48 -7.34 22.37
CA THR A 147 17.14 -6.02 22.33
C THR A 147 18.51 -6.04 21.66
N PRO A 148 19.45 -6.95 22.05
CA PRO A 148 20.75 -7.02 21.38
C PRO A 148 20.63 -7.40 19.89
N PHE A 149 19.68 -8.26 19.52
CA PHE A 149 19.46 -8.59 18.13
C PHE A 149 18.97 -7.37 17.33
N ARG A 150 18.02 -6.57 17.84
CA ARG A 150 17.59 -5.33 17.18
C ARG A 150 18.74 -4.32 17.06
N TRP A 151 19.58 -4.20 18.07
CA TRP A 151 20.76 -3.34 18.02
C TRP A 151 21.76 -3.83 16.95
N LEU A 152 22.03 -5.13 16.88
CA LEU A 152 22.92 -5.72 15.88
C LEU A 152 22.37 -5.50 14.47
N TYR A 153 21.04 -5.67 14.28
CA TYR A 153 20.36 -5.38 13.02
C TYR A 153 20.58 -3.92 12.60
N ASP A 154 20.35 -2.97 13.51
CA ASP A 154 20.51 -1.54 13.21
C ASP A 154 21.95 -1.19 12.84
N ARG A 155 22.94 -1.76 13.56
CA ARG A 155 24.37 -1.55 13.24
C ARG A 155 24.70 -2.08 11.85
N PHE A 156 24.24 -3.28 11.53
CA PHE A 156 24.44 -3.85 10.19
C PHE A 156 23.77 -3.02 9.10
N GLN A 157 22.52 -2.65 9.32
CA GLN A 157 21.79 -1.81 8.34
C GLN A 157 22.44 -0.43 8.16
N ALA A 158 22.95 0.17 9.22
CA ALA A 158 23.66 1.44 9.12
C ALA A 158 24.92 1.35 8.26
N LEU A 159 25.65 0.23 8.31
CA LEU A 159 26.84 -0.01 7.49
C LEU A 159 26.54 -0.15 5.99
N ILE A 160 25.40 -0.73 5.65
CA ILE A 160 25.01 -1.00 4.25
C ILE A 160 24.00 0.01 3.69
N GLY A 161 23.72 1.12 4.41
CA GLY A 161 22.73 2.11 4.01
C GLY A 161 21.29 1.56 3.98
N GLY A 162 21.01 0.55 4.79
CA GLY A 162 19.70 -0.09 4.87
C GLY A 162 18.74 0.59 5.85
N VAL A 163 17.64 -0.10 6.16
CA VAL A 163 16.53 0.40 6.98
C VAL A 163 16.67 -0.12 8.40
N PRO A 164 16.51 0.73 9.44
CA PRO A 164 16.55 0.28 10.84
C PRO A 164 15.46 -0.75 11.11
N TYR A 165 15.58 -1.53 12.18
CA TYR A 165 14.60 -2.56 12.54
C TYR A 165 13.17 -1.96 12.57
N PRO A 166 12.28 -2.40 11.66
CA PRO A 166 11.07 -1.63 11.36
C PRO A 166 9.89 -1.89 12.33
N GLN A 167 9.99 -2.87 13.22
CA GLN A 167 8.91 -3.22 14.16
C GLN A 167 9.29 -2.85 15.59
N ARG A 168 9.53 -1.57 15.84
CA ARG A 168 9.73 -1.01 17.18
C ARG A 168 8.39 -0.60 17.79
N ARG A 169 8.35 -0.48 19.12
CA ARG A 169 7.18 0.06 19.82
C ARG A 169 7.16 1.58 19.73
N GLY A 170 5.96 2.16 19.64
CA GLY A 170 5.77 3.59 19.79
C GLY A 170 6.02 4.05 21.22
N ALA A 171 6.18 5.35 21.40
CA ALA A 171 6.56 5.96 22.67
C ALA A 171 5.37 6.24 23.61
N ILE A 172 4.15 6.34 23.08
CA ILE A 172 2.96 6.79 23.82
C ILE A 172 2.25 5.56 24.41
N PRO A 173 1.88 5.57 25.70
CA PRO A 173 1.05 4.53 26.30
C PRO A 173 -0.29 4.37 25.58
N ASP A 174 -0.87 3.14 25.60
CA ASP A 174 -2.09 2.83 24.86
C ASP A 174 -3.35 3.53 25.38
N ASP A 175 -3.33 3.94 26.64
CA ASP A 175 -4.39 4.70 27.31
C ASP A 175 -4.35 6.21 27.04
N GLN A 176 -3.28 6.70 26.41
CA GLN A 176 -3.12 8.10 26.06
C GLN A 176 -3.48 8.37 24.60
N LEU A 177 -4.05 9.57 24.38
CA LEU A 177 -4.34 10.03 23.02
C LEU A 177 -3.06 10.43 22.30
N THR A 178 -2.86 9.87 21.13
CA THR A 178 -1.74 10.23 20.26
C THR A 178 -1.95 11.62 19.65
N PRO A 179 -0.87 12.40 19.42
CA PRO A 179 -0.95 13.77 18.91
C PRO A 179 -1.46 13.80 17.45
N VAL A 180 -1.93 14.99 17.05
CA VAL A 180 -2.40 15.28 15.69
C VAL A 180 -1.68 16.52 15.19
N ALA A 181 -1.39 16.59 13.92
CA ALA A 181 -1.03 17.80 13.20
C ALA A 181 -1.94 17.96 11.99
N ALA A 182 -2.27 19.18 11.65
CA ALA A 182 -3.02 19.55 10.46
C ALA A 182 -2.13 20.46 9.59
N LEU A 183 -1.53 19.87 8.57
CA LEU A 183 -0.73 20.60 7.58
C LEU A 183 -1.59 21.04 6.39
N ASN A 184 -2.84 20.57 6.34
CA ASN A 184 -3.77 20.82 5.25
C ASN A 184 -3.15 20.56 3.87
N LEU A 185 -2.50 19.41 3.73
CA LEU A 185 -1.79 18.99 2.53
C LEU A 185 -2.78 18.78 1.37
N GLN A 186 -2.38 19.28 0.19
CA GLN A 186 -3.15 19.16 -1.04
C GLN A 186 -2.42 18.28 -2.04
N PRO A 187 -3.13 17.65 -3.01
CA PRO A 187 -2.49 16.98 -4.13
C PRO A 187 -1.47 17.90 -4.83
N GLY A 188 -0.28 17.38 -5.09
CA GLY A 188 0.82 18.15 -5.66
C GLY A 188 1.82 18.71 -4.64
N ASP A 189 1.46 18.88 -3.36
CA ASP A 189 2.38 19.36 -2.33
C ASP A 189 3.61 18.45 -2.19
N LEU A 190 4.78 19.06 -2.05
CA LEU A 190 6.02 18.37 -1.75
C LEU A 190 6.15 18.18 -0.23
N VAL A 191 6.40 16.95 0.19
CA VAL A 191 6.52 16.61 1.61
C VAL A 191 7.73 15.71 1.86
N ARG A 192 8.40 15.94 2.99
CA ARG A 192 9.37 14.99 3.55
C ARG A 192 8.69 14.11 4.57
N VAL A 193 8.88 12.80 4.47
CA VAL A 193 8.51 11.87 5.54
C VAL A 193 9.49 12.06 6.70
N LYS A 194 8.99 12.31 7.90
CA LYS A 194 9.82 12.45 9.11
C LYS A 194 10.68 11.21 9.35
N SER A 195 11.72 11.36 10.15
CA SER A 195 12.55 10.22 10.54
C SER A 195 11.72 9.18 11.30
N TYR A 196 12.12 7.91 11.22
CA TYR A 196 11.43 6.83 11.93
C TYR A 196 11.33 7.08 13.46
N LYS A 197 12.38 7.69 14.04
CA LYS A 197 12.40 8.07 15.46
C LYS A 197 11.32 9.11 15.80
N GLU A 198 11.18 10.14 14.99
CA GLU A 198 10.14 11.17 15.18
C GLU A 198 8.74 10.58 15.02
N ILE A 199 8.55 9.70 14.03
CA ILE A 199 7.26 9.01 13.84
C ILE A 199 6.94 8.15 15.05
N LEU A 200 7.87 7.35 15.58
CA LEU A 200 7.67 6.53 16.77
C LEU A 200 7.24 7.35 17.99
N ALA A 201 7.71 8.59 18.12
CA ALA A 201 7.31 9.50 19.19
C ALA A 201 5.82 9.92 19.11
N THR A 202 5.18 9.76 17.95
CA THR A 202 3.75 10.05 17.73
C THR A 202 2.85 8.83 17.80
N LEU A 203 3.41 7.63 17.97
CA LEU A 203 2.70 6.36 17.95
C LEU A 203 2.51 5.80 19.36
N ASN A 204 1.39 5.12 19.57
CA ASN A 204 1.22 4.33 20.80
C ASN A 204 2.02 3.00 20.74
N THR A 205 2.02 2.25 21.85
CA THR A 205 2.78 0.99 21.94
C THR A 205 2.37 -0.07 20.91
N LYS A 206 1.16 0.06 20.32
CA LYS A 206 0.64 -0.79 19.23
C LYS A 206 0.93 -0.24 17.83
N LEU A 207 1.86 0.71 17.71
CA LEU A 207 2.22 1.39 16.47
C LEU A 207 1.04 2.07 15.76
N LYS A 208 0.14 2.70 16.52
CA LYS A 208 -1.02 3.42 15.98
C LYS A 208 -0.98 4.90 16.34
N ASN A 209 -1.39 5.75 15.38
CA ASN A 209 -1.73 7.15 15.62
C ASN A 209 -3.22 7.35 15.28
N ARG A 210 -4.02 7.80 16.27
CA ARG A 210 -5.47 7.97 16.11
C ARG A 210 -6.14 6.78 15.42
N GLY A 211 -5.74 5.55 15.81
CA GLY A 211 -6.28 4.30 15.28
C GLY A 211 -5.64 3.80 13.98
N MET A 212 -4.93 4.64 13.22
CA MET A 212 -4.20 4.23 12.02
C MET A 212 -2.86 3.61 12.38
N ALA A 213 -2.60 2.40 11.89
CA ALA A 213 -1.32 1.74 12.07
C ALA A 213 -0.24 2.36 11.18
N PHE A 214 0.97 2.48 11.72
CA PHE A 214 2.19 2.70 10.95
C PHE A 214 2.83 1.35 10.67
N ASP A 215 2.87 0.97 9.40
CA ASP A 215 3.35 -0.35 8.97
C ASP A 215 4.88 -0.39 8.85
N ALA A 216 5.45 -1.58 9.08
CA ALA A 216 6.88 -1.82 8.89
C ALA A 216 7.35 -1.51 7.45
N ASP A 217 6.49 -1.73 6.46
CA ASP A 217 6.78 -1.41 5.06
C ASP A 217 6.74 0.10 4.75
N GLN A 218 6.35 0.96 5.69
CA GLN A 218 6.46 2.42 5.56
C GLN A 218 7.85 2.94 5.99
N VAL A 219 8.59 2.20 6.82
CA VAL A 219 9.91 2.63 7.35
C VAL A 219 10.93 2.93 6.25
N PRO A 220 11.01 2.21 5.12
CA PRO A 220 11.93 2.55 4.02
C PRO A 220 11.75 3.94 3.42
N TYR A 221 10.59 4.55 3.61
CA TYR A 221 10.27 5.87 3.07
C TYR A 221 10.59 7.02 4.04
N CYS A 222 10.95 6.71 5.30
CA CYS A 222 11.33 7.73 6.29
C CYS A 222 12.54 8.55 5.81
N GLY A 223 12.47 9.87 6.01
CA GLY A 223 13.49 10.82 5.57
C GLY A 223 13.46 11.18 4.08
N ARG A 224 12.64 10.51 3.28
CA ARG A 224 12.53 10.77 1.84
C ARG A 224 11.49 11.84 1.52
N VAL A 225 11.68 12.48 0.36
CA VAL A 225 10.76 13.49 -0.18
C VAL A 225 9.85 12.83 -1.22
N HIS A 226 8.56 13.09 -1.11
CA HIS A 226 7.53 12.60 -2.02
C HIS A 226 6.52 13.70 -2.32
N ARG A 227 5.77 13.54 -3.41
CA ARG A 227 4.64 14.40 -3.73
C ARG A 227 3.35 13.79 -3.18
N VAL A 228 2.47 14.62 -2.66
CA VAL A 228 1.13 14.18 -2.26
C VAL A 228 0.32 13.85 -3.51
N LYS A 229 -0.16 12.61 -3.61
CA LYS A 229 -0.99 12.15 -4.72
C LYS A 229 -2.45 12.51 -4.52
N THR A 230 -2.97 12.24 -3.33
CA THR A 230 -4.39 12.51 -2.98
C THR A 230 -4.59 12.52 -1.48
N ARG A 231 -5.66 13.18 -1.04
CA ARG A 231 -6.17 13.06 0.33
C ARG A 231 -7.04 11.83 0.48
N VAL A 232 -7.12 11.29 1.69
CA VAL A 232 -8.02 10.20 2.05
C VAL A 232 -8.85 10.64 3.25
N ASP A 233 -10.08 11.03 2.98
CA ASP A 233 -11.06 11.41 4.00
C ASP A 233 -12.13 10.32 4.16
N ARG A 234 -12.36 9.51 3.12
CA ARG A 234 -13.31 8.40 3.11
C ARG A 234 -12.78 7.17 2.36
N PHE A 235 -13.19 6.02 2.81
CA PHE A 235 -12.80 4.75 2.22
C PHE A 235 -13.90 3.72 2.37
N LEU A 236 -13.89 2.72 1.51
CA LEU A 236 -14.77 1.57 1.61
C LEU A 236 -14.16 0.54 2.56
N ASN A 237 -14.93 0.15 3.58
CA ASN A 237 -14.52 -0.94 4.48
C ASN A 237 -14.69 -2.27 3.78
N GLU A 238 -13.57 -2.96 3.50
CA GLU A 238 -13.56 -4.23 2.76
C GLU A 238 -14.44 -5.33 3.39
N LYS A 239 -14.64 -5.31 4.71
CA LYS A 239 -15.43 -6.33 5.41
C LYS A 239 -16.94 -6.08 5.37
N SER A 240 -17.35 -4.81 5.49
CA SER A 240 -18.76 -4.46 5.57
C SER A 240 -19.35 -3.96 4.26
N GLY A 241 -18.52 -3.54 3.31
CA GLY A 241 -18.96 -2.88 2.08
C GLY A 241 -19.53 -1.49 2.31
N ARG A 242 -19.30 -0.87 3.49
CA ARG A 242 -19.83 0.46 3.84
C ARG A 242 -18.76 1.53 3.68
N ILE A 243 -19.17 2.72 3.25
CA ILE A 243 -18.30 3.89 3.25
C ILE A 243 -18.06 4.36 4.68
N MET A 244 -16.80 4.56 5.01
CA MET A 244 -16.32 5.05 6.30
C MET A 244 -15.58 6.37 6.10
N SER A 245 -15.82 7.34 6.98
CA SER A 245 -15.05 8.58 7.03
C SER A 245 -13.93 8.49 8.05
N LEU A 246 -12.76 9.02 7.70
CA LEU A 246 -11.64 9.13 8.62
C LEU A 246 -11.85 10.31 9.57
N LYS A 247 -11.82 10.07 10.89
CA LYS A 247 -11.87 11.15 11.91
C LYS A 247 -10.66 12.08 11.85
N THR A 248 -9.53 11.56 11.44
CA THR A 248 -8.28 12.31 11.18
C THR A 248 -7.86 11.97 9.77
N PRO A 249 -7.83 12.95 8.85
CA PRO A 249 -7.47 12.71 7.45
C PRO A 249 -6.09 12.09 7.28
N ALA A 250 -5.89 11.48 6.13
CA ALA A 250 -4.63 10.93 5.69
C ALA A 250 -4.35 11.34 4.25
N VAL A 251 -3.13 11.14 3.80
CA VAL A 251 -2.74 11.35 2.40
C VAL A 251 -2.09 10.08 1.85
N ILE A 252 -2.16 9.93 0.54
CA ILE A 252 -1.39 8.96 -0.24
C ILE A 252 -0.25 9.74 -0.91
N LEU A 253 0.95 9.17 -0.90
CA LEU A 253 2.14 9.73 -1.52
C LEU A 253 2.43 9.03 -2.85
N GLU A 254 2.95 9.78 -3.83
CA GLU A 254 3.38 9.24 -5.12
C GLU A 254 4.58 8.31 -4.95
N GLY A 255 4.59 7.21 -5.68
CA GLY A 255 5.68 6.23 -5.63
C GLY A 255 5.77 5.45 -4.31
N VAL A 256 4.74 5.50 -3.45
CA VAL A 256 4.73 4.84 -2.15
C VAL A 256 3.61 3.80 -2.07
N TRP A 257 4.01 2.54 -1.92
CA TRP A 257 3.08 1.41 -1.73
C TRP A 257 3.70 0.32 -0.87
N CYS A 258 2.86 -0.54 -0.30
CA CYS A 258 3.29 -1.70 0.47
C CYS A 258 4.01 -2.70 -0.45
N GLN A 259 5.24 -3.04 -0.12
CA GLN A 259 6.05 -4.04 -0.83
C GLN A 259 6.05 -5.39 -0.12
N ALA A 260 5.45 -5.49 1.06
CA ALA A 260 5.43 -6.68 1.93
C ALA A 260 6.82 -7.30 2.17
N CYS A 261 7.86 -6.46 2.22
CA CYS A 261 9.24 -6.90 2.47
C CYS A 261 9.52 -7.18 3.95
N TYR A 262 8.74 -6.55 4.84
CA TYR A 262 8.87 -6.66 6.30
C TYR A 262 7.69 -7.38 6.94
N SER A 263 6.88 -8.04 6.15
CA SER A 263 5.83 -8.93 6.62
C SER A 263 6.45 -10.21 7.19
N HIS A 264 5.94 -10.67 8.32
CA HIS A 264 6.35 -11.91 8.97
C HIS A 264 5.44 -13.09 8.65
N LEU A 265 4.41 -12.87 7.84
CA LEU A 265 3.40 -13.87 7.48
C LEU A 265 3.48 -14.20 5.99
N ARG A 266 3.05 -13.33 5.11
CA ARG A 266 3.12 -13.47 3.66
C ARG A 266 4.13 -12.49 3.10
N MET A 267 5.29 -12.99 2.70
CA MET A 267 6.34 -12.19 2.08
C MET A 267 5.99 -11.87 0.63
N GLY A 268 6.30 -10.65 0.20
CA GLY A 268 6.15 -10.25 -1.21
C GLY A 268 4.70 -10.23 -1.71
N CYS A 269 3.72 -9.82 -0.88
CA CYS A 269 2.32 -9.70 -1.30
C CYS A 269 2.21 -8.80 -2.56
N PRO A 270 1.61 -9.30 -3.67
CA PRO A 270 1.55 -8.54 -4.93
C PRO A 270 0.49 -7.44 -4.94
N ARG A 271 -0.34 -7.29 -3.91
CA ARG A 271 -1.45 -6.31 -3.89
C ARG A 271 -1.00 -4.85 -4.06
N ALA A 272 0.25 -4.53 -3.72
CA ALA A 272 0.84 -3.19 -3.90
C ALA A 272 -0.09 -2.03 -3.48
N LEU A 273 -0.78 -2.18 -2.33
CA LEU A 273 -1.68 -1.16 -1.80
C LEU A 273 -0.92 0.10 -1.42
N HIS A 274 -1.51 1.25 -1.70
CA HIS A 274 -0.97 2.50 -1.21
C HIS A 274 -0.98 2.57 0.30
N SER A 275 0.16 2.96 0.90
CA SER A 275 0.23 3.29 2.32
C SER A 275 -0.41 4.64 2.58
N TRP A 276 -1.20 4.74 3.65
CA TRP A 276 -1.79 5.99 4.08
C TRP A 276 -0.89 6.67 5.11
N TRP A 277 -0.75 7.97 5.00
CA TRP A 277 0.15 8.77 5.83
C TRP A 277 -0.63 9.82 6.62
N ARG A 278 -0.43 9.85 7.95
CA ARG A 278 -0.91 10.96 8.76
C ARG A 278 -0.08 12.21 8.49
N GLU A 279 -0.71 13.38 8.44
CA GLU A 279 0.00 14.64 8.23
C GLU A 279 1.07 14.90 9.31
N ILE A 280 0.86 14.43 10.55
CA ILE A 280 1.86 14.53 11.63
C ILE A 280 3.18 13.79 11.33
N TRP A 281 3.17 12.82 10.43
CA TRP A 281 4.36 12.07 10.00
C TRP A 281 5.12 12.74 8.86
N LEU A 282 4.63 13.90 8.40
CA LEU A 282 5.11 14.61 7.24
C LEU A 282 5.55 16.02 7.60
N GLU A 283 6.42 16.59 6.77
CA GLU A 283 6.83 18.00 6.79
C GLU A 283 6.68 18.56 5.38
N ARG A 284 6.08 19.75 5.25
CA ARG A 284 6.01 20.44 3.96
C ARG A 284 7.42 20.87 3.55
N VAL A 285 7.76 20.67 2.30
CA VAL A 285 9.03 21.12 1.70
C VAL A 285 8.71 22.18 0.66
N GLU A 286 9.34 23.34 0.77
CA GLU A 286 9.25 24.38 -0.27
C GLU A 286 10.14 24.00 -1.46
N GLU A 287 9.67 24.22 -2.68
CA GLU A 287 10.40 23.86 -3.91
C GLU A 287 11.75 24.59 -4.06
N SER A 288 11.96 25.67 -3.29
CA SER A 288 13.17 26.52 -3.33
C SER A 288 14.34 26.02 -2.48
N THR A 289 14.20 24.95 -1.72
CA THR A 289 15.32 24.41 -0.92
C THR A 289 16.17 23.52 -1.81
N PRO A 290 17.44 23.89 -2.15
CA PRO A 290 18.36 23.00 -2.85
C PRO A 290 18.58 21.77 -1.96
N VAL A 291 18.04 20.64 -2.34
CA VAL A 291 18.38 19.36 -1.72
C VAL A 291 19.80 19.06 -2.12
N ASP A 292 20.69 19.05 -1.12
CA ASP A 292 22.11 18.73 -1.18
C ASP A 292 22.46 17.80 -2.37
N GLY A 293 23.02 18.40 -3.44
CA GLY A 293 23.76 17.83 -4.57
C GLY A 293 23.29 16.57 -5.27
N ARG A 294 22.24 15.89 -4.82
CA ARG A 294 21.65 14.72 -5.49
C ARG A 294 20.31 15.11 -6.11
N ARG A 295 20.35 15.45 -7.40
CA ARG A 295 19.15 15.51 -8.22
C ARG A 295 18.38 14.19 -8.02
N PHE A 296 17.27 14.27 -7.32
CA PHE A 296 16.32 13.15 -7.25
C PHE A 296 15.67 13.01 -8.62
N ASP A 297 16.18 12.08 -9.41
CA ASP A 297 15.54 11.68 -10.65
C ASP A 297 14.34 10.80 -10.28
N VAL A 298 13.17 11.43 -10.24
CA VAL A 298 11.86 10.77 -10.03
C VAL A 298 11.64 9.63 -11.03
N ARG A 299 12.33 9.66 -12.20
CA ARG A 299 12.22 8.65 -13.25
C ARG A 299 12.96 7.35 -12.94
N ARG A 300 13.78 7.29 -11.90
CA ARG A 300 14.50 6.05 -11.52
C ARG A 300 13.72 5.11 -10.63
N VAL A 301 12.55 5.51 -10.12
CA VAL A 301 11.69 4.65 -9.30
C VAL A 301 10.80 3.76 -10.18
N ASP A 302 10.57 4.13 -11.44
CA ASP A 302 9.68 3.42 -12.38
C ASP A 302 10.37 2.34 -13.24
N LYS A 303 11.66 2.10 -13.05
CA LYS A 303 12.29 0.96 -13.71
C LYS A 303 12.33 -0.23 -12.75
N SER A 304 11.23 -1.00 -12.71
CA SER A 304 11.32 -2.43 -12.44
C SER A 304 12.32 -3.02 -13.42
N PRO A 305 13.34 -3.75 -12.99
CA PRO A 305 14.14 -4.52 -13.94
C PRO A 305 13.23 -5.58 -14.54
N SER A 306 13.11 -5.51 -15.86
CA SER A 306 12.60 -6.59 -16.71
C SER A 306 13.25 -7.93 -16.39
#